data_d8447ddd605f5c5f90210bd013c04e06
#
_entry.id   d8447ddd605f5c5f90210bd013c04e06
#
_cell.length_a   1.000
_cell.length_b   1.000
_cell.length_c   1.000
_cell.angle_alpha   90.00
_cell.angle_beta   90.00
_cell.angle_gamma   90.00
#
_symmetry.space_group_name_H-M   'P 1'
#
loop_
_entity.id
_entity.type
_entity.pdbx_description
1 polymer ?
#
loop_
_entity_poly.entity_id
_entity_poly.type
_entity_poly.pdbx_seq_one_letter_code
_entity_poly.pdbx_strand_id
1 'polypeptide(L)'
;KYPLADFNITPDIAIVDPALAETMPKKLTAHTGMDAMTHAIEAYVSTLHCEYTDPLALHAIEMINEYLIPSYNGDMEARDKMHDAQCLAGMAFSNALLGIVHSMAHKTGAAYSGGHIVHGCANAMYLPKVIKYNSKEPEAAARYAKIARFINLTGNTDEELTDALIARIREMNKALDIPTCIKYYEGGIIDEKEF
;
A
#
# COMPACT_ATOMS: atom_id res chain seq x y z
N LYS A 1 11.80 -14.64 6.55
CA LYS A 1 10.91 -14.02 7.54
C LYS A 1 9.72 -14.95 7.75
N TYR A 2 9.31 -15.13 9.01
CA TYR A 2 8.12 -15.91 9.36
C TYR A 2 7.07 -14.93 9.91
N PRO A 3 5.83 -14.94 9.41
CA PRO A 3 4.76 -14.17 10.01
C PRO A 3 4.44 -14.75 11.39
N LEU A 4 4.30 -13.88 12.37
CA LEU A 4 3.77 -14.24 13.69
C LEU A 4 2.32 -13.76 13.74
N ALA A 5 1.40 -14.68 13.88
CA ALA A 5 -0.03 -14.39 14.01
C ALA A 5 -0.63 -15.30 15.07
N ASP A 6 -1.05 -14.71 16.18
CA ASP A 6 -1.73 -15.40 17.27
C ASP A 6 -2.65 -14.41 18.00
N PHE A 7 -3.82 -14.83 18.39
CA PHE A 7 -4.77 -13.98 19.15
C PHE A 7 -4.19 -13.50 20.49
N ASN A 8 -3.28 -14.26 21.09
CA ASN A 8 -2.63 -13.89 22.36
C ASN A 8 -1.65 -12.71 22.24
N ILE A 9 -1.22 -12.32 21.03
CA ILE A 9 -0.38 -11.14 20.81
C ILE A 9 -1.17 -9.90 20.39
N THR A 10 -2.52 -9.99 20.35
CA THR A 10 -3.38 -8.84 20.08
C THR A 10 -3.27 -7.85 21.24
N PRO A 11 -2.92 -6.58 21.01
CA PRO A 11 -2.85 -5.59 22.08
C PRO A 11 -4.23 -5.19 22.57
N ASP A 12 -4.36 -4.90 23.87
CA ASP A 12 -5.61 -4.36 24.44
C ASP A 12 -5.80 -2.88 24.11
N ILE A 13 -4.70 -2.15 23.89
CA ILE A 13 -4.69 -0.70 23.60
C ILE A 13 -3.59 -0.41 22.59
N ALA A 14 -3.91 0.37 21.56
CA ALA A 14 -2.95 0.97 20.66
C ALA A 14 -2.88 2.50 20.92
N ILE A 15 -1.67 3.03 21.12
CA ILE A 15 -1.43 4.47 21.23
C ILE A 15 -0.81 4.94 19.93
N VAL A 16 -1.59 5.73 19.17
CA VAL A 16 -1.15 6.32 17.91
C VAL A 16 -0.68 7.73 18.18
N ASP A 17 0.64 7.94 18.27
CA ASP A 17 1.25 9.23 18.57
C ASP A 17 2.07 9.74 17.38
N PRO A 18 1.57 10.71 16.60
CA PRO A 18 2.25 11.25 15.43
C PRO A 18 3.56 11.98 15.75
N ALA A 19 3.76 12.43 17.00
CA ALA A 19 5.00 13.08 17.43
C ALA A 19 6.22 12.14 17.26
N LEU A 20 6.03 10.82 17.37
CA LEU A 20 7.08 9.84 17.15
C LEU A 20 7.57 9.77 15.69
N ALA A 21 6.79 10.28 14.74
CA ALA A 21 7.14 10.33 13.32
C ALA A 21 7.47 11.74 12.82
N GLU A 22 7.55 12.74 13.70
CA GLU A 22 7.80 14.14 13.32
C GLU A 22 9.08 14.31 12.50
N THR A 23 10.15 13.62 12.87
CA THR A 23 11.46 13.69 12.22
C THR A 23 11.68 12.67 11.11
N MET A 24 10.64 11.92 10.71
CA MET A 24 10.76 10.86 9.72
C MET A 24 11.20 11.40 8.35
N PRO A 25 12.28 10.85 7.73
CA PRO A 25 12.78 11.31 6.44
C PRO A 25 11.77 11.12 5.30
N LYS A 26 11.81 12.00 4.30
CA LYS A 26 10.93 11.94 3.11
C LYS A 26 10.86 10.56 2.47
N LYS A 27 12.01 9.93 2.22
CA LYS A 27 12.09 8.61 1.59
C LYS A 27 11.38 7.53 2.41
N LEU A 28 11.49 7.60 3.74
CA LEU A 28 10.78 6.68 4.64
C LEU A 28 9.27 6.97 4.62
N THR A 29 8.87 8.24 4.68
CA THR A 29 7.46 8.66 4.56
C THR A 29 6.82 8.12 3.27
N ALA A 30 7.52 8.23 2.14
CA ALA A 30 7.06 7.71 0.85
C ALA A 30 6.84 6.18 0.89
N HIS A 31 7.86 5.46 1.37
CA HIS A 31 7.82 3.98 1.38
C HIS A 31 6.77 3.44 2.34
N THR A 32 6.71 3.96 3.57
CA THR A 32 5.73 3.49 4.57
C THR A 32 4.30 3.92 4.23
N GLY A 33 4.12 5.09 3.64
CA GLY A 33 2.80 5.55 3.20
C GLY A 33 2.25 4.73 2.04
N MET A 34 3.07 4.38 1.06
CA MET A 34 2.66 3.48 -0.03
C MET A 34 2.50 2.03 0.44
N ASP A 35 3.21 1.63 1.49
CA ASP A 35 2.98 0.35 2.15
C ASP A 35 1.59 0.30 2.81
N ALA A 36 1.22 1.34 3.54
CA ALA A 36 -0.11 1.48 4.12
C ALA A 36 -1.22 1.51 3.05
N MET A 37 -1.00 2.19 1.90
CA MET A 37 -1.91 2.15 0.75
C MET A 37 -2.08 0.72 0.23
N THR A 38 -0.99 -0.03 0.14
CA THR A 38 -1.01 -1.42 -0.33
C THR A 38 -1.74 -2.33 0.66
N HIS A 39 -1.49 -2.17 1.96
CA HIS A 39 -2.22 -2.86 3.02
C HIS A 39 -3.74 -2.68 2.87
N ALA A 40 -4.19 -1.43 2.75
CA ALA A 40 -5.60 -1.11 2.66
C ALA A 40 -6.23 -1.66 1.37
N ILE A 41 -5.57 -1.50 0.22
CA ILE A 41 -6.08 -2.02 -1.07
C ILE A 41 -6.13 -3.55 -1.06
N GLU A 42 -5.08 -4.25 -0.60
CA GLU A 42 -5.09 -5.72 -0.55
C GLU A 42 -6.10 -6.25 0.46
N ALA A 43 -6.24 -5.63 1.62
CA ALA A 43 -7.29 -5.99 2.58
C ALA A 43 -8.70 -5.84 1.97
N TYR A 44 -8.94 -4.75 1.24
CA TYR A 44 -10.23 -4.50 0.61
C TYR A 44 -10.58 -5.54 -0.46
N VAL A 45 -9.61 -5.97 -1.29
CA VAL A 45 -9.84 -6.96 -2.36
C VAL A 45 -9.58 -8.41 -1.94
N SER A 46 -9.24 -8.63 -0.69
CA SER A 46 -9.03 -9.97 -0.13
C SER A 46 -10.29 -10.82 -0.22
N THR A 47 -10.12 -12.12 -0.41
CA THR A 47 -11.22 -13.09 -0.31
C THR A 47 -11.74 -13.27 1.13
N LEU A 48 -11.02 -12.74 2.12
CA LEU A 48 -11.41 -12.75 3.55
C LEU A 48 -11.96 -11.39 4.01
N HIS A 49 -12.23 -10.48 3.08
CA HIS A 49 -12.87 -9.20 3.40
C HIS A 49 -14.26 -9.39 4.05
N CYS A 50 -14.70 -8.44 4.83
CA CYS A 50 -16.02 -8.44 5.44
C CYS A 50 -16.49 -7.01 5.74
N GLU A 51 -17.73 -6.88 6.19
CA GLU A 51 -18.37 -5.59 6.51
C GLU A 51 -17.61 -4.78 7.59
N TYR A 52 -16.78 -5.42 8.39
CA TYR A 52 -15.97 -4.75 9.42
C TYR A 52 -14.62 -4.25 8.85
N THR A 53 -14.03 -4.99 7.89
CA THR A 53 -12.73 -4.63 7.30
C THR A 53 -12.88 -3.64 6.15
N ASP A 54 -13.93 -3.75 5.36
CA ASP A 54 -14.18 -2.93 4.17
C ASP A 54 -14.23 -1.42 4.47
N PRO A 55 -14.99 -0.93 5.46
CA PRO A 55 -15.02 0.49 5.79
C PRO A 55 -13.66 1.04 6.26
N LEU A 56 -12.93 0.25 7.05
CA LEU A 56 -11.60 0.63 7.54
C LEU A 56 -10.61 0.77 6.37
N ALA A 57 -10.62 -0.21 5.46
CA ALA A 57 -9.75 -0.21 4.28
C ALA A 57 -10.08 0.96 3.34
N LEU A 58 -11.36 1.20 3.02
CA LEU A 58 -11.76 2.29 2.15
C LEU A 58 -11.41 3.66 2.74
N HIS A 59 -11.67 3.87 4.03
CA HIS A 59 -11.33 5.14 4.68
C HIS A 59 -9.82 5.36 4.76
N ALA A 60 -9.04 4.30 5.03
CA ALA A 60 -7.59 4.38 4.96
C ALA A 60 -7.09 4.77 3.55
N ILE A 61 -7.65 4.18 2.49
CA ILE A 61 -7.31 4.52 1.09
C ILE A 61 -7.61 6.00 0.80
N GLU A 62 -8.79 6.49 1.21
CA GLU A 62 -9.19 7.89 1.03
C GLU A 62 -8.20 8.83 1.72
N MET A 63 -7.93 8.61 3.00
CA MET A 63 -6.98 9.42 3.78
C MET A 63 -5.58 9.40 3.17
N ILE A 64 -5.06 8.23 2.80
CA ILE A 64 -3.72 8.13 2.19
C ILE A 64 -3.68 8.84 0.84
N ASN A 65 -4.73 8.71 0.03
CA ASN A 65 -4.83 9.40 -1.26
C ASN A 65 -4.80 10.93 -1.11
N GLU A 66 -5.35 11.47 -0.02
CA GLU A 66 -5.39 12.89 0.27
C GLU A 66 -4.10 13.39 0.95
N TYR A 67 -3.62 12.68 1.97
CA TYR A 67 -2.62 13.21 2.90
C TYR A 67 -1.19 12.74 2.66
N LEU A 68 -0.94 11.66 1.89
CA LEU A 68 0.41 11.13 1.75
C LEU A 68 1.39 12.12 1.07
N ILE A 69 0.98 12.76 -0.03
CA ILE A 69 1.84 13.72 -0.74
C ILE A 69 2.07 14.99 0.09
N PRO A 70 1.08 15.62 0.74
CA PRO A 70 1.31 16.69 1.69
C PRO A 70 2.25 16.30 2.84
N SER A 71 2.04 15.14 3.47
CA SER A 71 2.92 14.62 4.53
C SER A 71 4.36 14.43 4.05
N TYR A 72 4.56 13.89 2.84
CA TYR A 72 5.88 13.76 2.20
C TYR A 72 6.57 15.13 2.02
N ASN A 73 5.79 16.17 1.73
CA ASN A 73 6.29 17.54 1.56
C ASN A 73 6.49 18.29 2.88
N GLY A 74 6.20 17.66 4.03
CA GLY A 74 6.51 18.20 5.35
C GLY A 74 5.33 18.85 6.07
N ASP A 75 4.10 18.65 5.57
CA ASP A 75 2.88 19.06 6.26
C ASP A 75 2.66 18.14 7.47
N MET A 76 2.68 18.73 8.67
CA MET A 76 2.60 17.99 9.94
C MET A 76 1.16 17.57 10.26
N GLU A 77 0.15 18.33 9.86
CA GLU A 77 -1.25 17.93 9.99
C GLU A 77 -1.55 16.72 9.09
N ALA A 78 -1.07 16.76 7.85
CA ALA A 78 -1.17 15.61 6.96
C ALA A 78 -0.41 14.39 7.49
N ARG A 79 0.71 14.59 8.21
CA ARG A 79 1.46 13.50 8.85
C ARG A 79 0.67 12.84 9.98
N ASP A 80 -0.03 13.62 10.78
CA ASP A 80 -0.96 13.12 11.80
C ASP A 80 -2.06 12.25 11.16
N LYS A 81 -2.71 12.76 10.11
CA LYS A 81 -3.70 12.00 9.34
C LYS A 81 -3.15 10.69 8.75
N MET A 82 -1.90 10.69 8.30
CA MET A 82 -1.24 9.49 7.80
C MET A 82 -1.01 8.44 8.89
N HIS A 83 -0.80 8.87 10.16
CA HIS A 83 -0.69 7.97 11.30
C HIS A 83 -2.00 7.23 11.57
N ASP A 84 -3.11 7.97 11.56
CA ASP A 84 -4.45 7.39 11.70
C ASP A 84 -4.76 6.43 10.54
N ALA A 85 -4.48 6.86 9.30
CA ALA A 85 -4.72 6.06 8.11
C ALA A 85 -3.95 4.73 8.11
N GLN A 86 -2.69 4.74 8.55
CA GLN A 86 -1.87 3.53 8.69
C GLN A 86 -2.44 2.59 9.75
N CYS A 87 -2.94 3.12 10.88
CA CYS A 87 -3.59 2.32 11.91
C CYS A 87 -4.87 1.66 11.39
N LEU A 88 -5.72 2.41 10.66
CA LEU A 88 -6.93 1.87 10.03
C LEU A 88 -6.60 0.76 9.01
N ALA A 89 -5.58 0.99 8.16
CA ALA A 89 -5.10 -0.04 7.23
C ALA A 89 -4.60 -1.29 7.98
N GLY A 90 -3.90 -1.09 9.12
CA GLY A 90 -3.43 -2.16 10.00
C GLY A 90 -4.58 -3.00 10.56
N MET A 91 -5.62 -2.35 11.05
CA MET A 91 -6.83 -3.03 11.55
C MET A 91 -7.56 -3.81 10.45
N ALA A 92 -7.64 -3.26 9.23
CA ALA A 92 -8.26 -3.93 8.10
C ALA A 92 -7.49 -5.19 7.70
N PHE A 93 -6.19 -5.08 7.39
CA PHE A 93 -5.43 -6.22 6.88
C PHE A 93 -5.14 -7.29 7.94
N SER A 94 -5.06 -6.94 9.22
CA SER A 94 -4.89 -7.93 10.29
C SER A 94 -6.04 -8.92 10.37
N ASN A 95 -7.22 -8.54 9.88
CA ASN A 95 -8.41 -9.39 9.84
C ASN A 95 -8.69 -9.96 8.44
N ALA A 96 -8.48 -9.17 7.38
CA ALA A 96 -8.73 -9.60 6.00
C ALA A 96 -7.54 -10.28 5.32
N LEU A 97 -6.36 -10.23 5.94
CA LEU A 97 -5.08 -10.67 5.39
C LEU A 97 -4.63 -9.85 4.16
N LEU A 98 -3.54 -10.30 3.54
CA LEU A 98 -2.87 -9.63 2.43
C LEU A 98 -2.83 -10.55 1.19
N GLY A 99 -2.40 -10.01 0.06
CA GLY A 99 -2.42 -10.69 -1.21
C GLY A 99 -1.06 -10.85 -1.89
N ILE A 100 -1.08 -10.79 -3.22
CA ILE A 100 0.06 -11.06 -4.10
C ILE A 100 1.15 -10.00 -3.95
N VAL A 101 0.81 -8.72 -3.77
CA VAL A 101 1.80 -7.64 -3.67
C VAL A 101 2.75 -7.89 -2.51
N HIS A 102 2.20 -8.09 -1.31
CA HIS A 102 3.00 -8.37 -0.11
C HIS A 102 3.77 -9.68 -0.21
N SER A 103 3.17 -10.73 -0.79
CA SER A 103 3.85 -12.01 -1.01
C SER A 103 5.08 -11.85 -1.90
N MET A 104 4.97 -11.07 -2.98
CA MET A 104 6.10 -10.75 -3.87
C MET A 104 7.15 -9.89 -3.16
N ALA A 105 6.72 -8.83 -2.44
CA ALA A 105 7.65 -7.93 -1.75
C ALA A 105 8.46 -8.63 -0.66
N HIS A 106 7.86 -9.54 0.11
CA HIS A 106 8.56 -10.35 1.09
C HIS A 106 9.62 -11.25 0.45
N LYS A 107 9.31 -11.86 -0.69
CA LYS A 107 10.26 -12.75 -1.39
C LYS A 107 11.39 -11.94 -2.02
N THR A 108 11.08 -10.89 -2.75
CA THR A 108 12.11 -10.08 -3.42
C THR A 108 12.99 -9.31 -2.44
N GLY A 109 12.45 -8.82 -1.32
CA GLY A 109 13.23 -8.15 -0.27
C GLY A 109 14.25 -9.05 0.45
N ALA A 110 14.18 -10.37 0.28
CA ALA A 110 15.05 -11.36 0.94
C ALA A 110 15.89 -12.18 -0.06
N ALA A 111 15.66 -12.04 -1.37
CA ALA A 111 16.14 -12.99 -2.37
C ALA A 111 17.54 -12.69 -2.91
N TYR A 112 18.03 -11.45 -2.79
CA TYR A 112 19.23 -11.01 -3.50
C TYR A 112 20.43 -10.86 -2.57
N SER A 113 21.58 -11.40 -2.99
CA SER A 113 22.85 -11.32 -2.25
C SER A 113 23.50 -9.92 -2.36
N GLY A 114 23.28 -9.23 -3.47
CA GLY A 114 23.92 -7.94 -3.80
C GLY A 114 23.08 -6.69 -3.47
N GLY A 115 21.85 -6.84 -3.06
CA GLY A 115 20.96 -5.70 -2.80
C GLY A 115 19.74 -6.05 -1.97
N HIS A 116 19.21 -5.05 -1.28
CA HIS A 116 18.01 -5.20 -0.46
C HIS A 116 16.96 -4.17 -0.87
N ILE A 117 15.81 -4.65 -1.36
CA ILE A 117 14.70 -3.75 -1.68
C ILE A 117 13.91 -3.46 -0.41
N VAL A 118 13.78 -2.17 -0.08
CA VAL A 118 12.94 -1.73 1.03
C VAL A 118 11.50 -2.16 0.78
N HIS A 119 10.87 -2.80 1.77
CA HIS A 119 9.58 -3.45 1.66
C HIS A 119 8.49 -2.57 1.06
N GLY A 120 8.26 -1.36 1.61
CA GLY A 120 7.25 -0.45 1.10
C GLY A 120 7.53 0.07 -0.31
N CYS A 121 8.82 0.19 -0.71
CA CYS A 121 9.19 0.51 -2.08
C CYS A 121 8.84 -0.63 -3.04
N ALA A 122 9.10 -1.88 -2.64
CA ALA A 122 8.72 -3.06 -3.43
C ALA A 122 7.19 -3.13 -3.63
N ASN A 123 6.44 -2.94 -2.55
CA ASN A 123 4.98 -2.90 -2.59
C ASN A 123 4.48 -1.82 -3.57
N ALA A 124 5.00 -0.60 -3.47
CA ALA A 124 4.63 0.50 -4.36
C ALA A 124 4.90 0.22 -5.85
N MET A 125 6.03 -0.45 -6.16
CA MET A 125 6.38 -0.83 -7.53
C MET A 125 5.49 -1.94 -8.09
N TYR A 126 5.06 -2.89 -7.24
CA TYR A 126 4.26 -4.04 -7.66
C TYR A 126 2.77 -3.76 -7.73
N LEU A 127 2.25 -2.92 -6.84
CA LEU A 127 0.84 -2.66 -6.68
C LEU A 127 0.10 -2.36 -8.02
N PRO A 128 0.56 -1.44 -8.90
CA PRO A 128 -0.12 -1.18 -10.16
C PRO A 128 -0.18 -2.40 -11.09
N LYS A 129 0.83 -3.26 -11.03
CA LYS A 129 0.94 -4.46 -11.88
C LYS A 129 0.03 -5.57 -11.38
N VAL A 130 -0.05 -5.74 -10.06
CA VAL A 130 -0.91 -6.74 -9.42
C VAL A 130 -2.38 -6.35 -9.56
N ILE A 131 -2.74 -5.06 -9.42
CA ILE A 131 -4.11 -4.60 -9.70
C ILE A 131 -4.51 -4.98 -11.13
N LYS A 132 -3.66 -4.72 -12.14
CA LYS A 132 -3.95 -5.10 -13.53
C LYS A 132 -4.03 -6.61 -13.73
N TYR A 133 -3.25 -7.39 -12.97
CA TYR A 133 -3.32 -8.85 -13.01
C TYR A 133 -4.62 -9.38 -12.38
N ASN A 134 -4.93 -8.92 -11.16
CA ASN A 134 -6.11 -9.35 -10.42
C ASN A 134 -7.43 -8.90 -11.06
N SER A 135 -7.43 -7.77 -11.79
CA SER A 135 -8.63 -7.27 -12.48
C SER A 135 -9.12 -8.16 -13.64
N LYS A 136 -8.42 -9.25 -13.93
CA LYS A 136 -8.93 -10.32 -14.81
C LYS A 136 -10.03 -11.13 -14.14
N GLU A 137 -10.09 -11.13 -12.81
CA GLU A 137 -11.17 -11.71 -12.03
C GLU A 137 -12.29 -10.66 -11.86
N PRO A 138 -13.52 -10.93 -12.30
CA PRO A 138 -14.60 -9.93 -12.30
C PRO A 138 -14.93 -9.35 -10.92
N GLU A 139 -14.88 -10.16 -9.87
CA GLU A 139 -15.13 -9.70 -8.51
C GLU A 139 -14.05 -8.71 -8.05
N ALA A 140 -12.79 -9.02 -8.29
CA ALA A 140 -11.69 -8.12 -7.98
C ALA A 140 -11.77 -6.83 -8.79
N ALA A 141 -12.11 -6.89 -10.09
CA ALA A 141 -12.30 -5.72 -10.93
C ALA A 141 -13.39 -4.79 -10.38
N ALA A 142 -14.54 -5.34 -9.99
CA ALA A 142 -15.62 -4.56 -9.39
C ALA A 142 -15.20 -3.89 -8.08
N ARG A 143 -14.38 -4.56 -7.26
CA ARG A 143 -13.87 -3.99 -6.01
C ARG A 143 -12.84 -2.89 -6.26
N TYR A 144 -11.93 -3.03 -7.22
CA TYR A 144 -11.02 -1.95 -7.62
C TYR A 144 -11.78 -0.74 -8.19
N ALA A 145 -12.80 -0.97 -9.01
CA ALA A 145 -13.67 0.09 -9.51
C ALA A 145 -14.40 0.82 -8.36
N LYS A 146 -14.83 0.10 -7.33
CA LYS A 146 -15.45 0.70 -6.15
C LYS A 146 -14.48 1.57 -5.37
N ILE A 147 -13.20 1.16 -5.21
CA ILE A 147 -12.14 2.02 -4.65
C ILE A 147 -12.01 3.29 -5.48
N ALA A 148 -11.90 3.17 -6.80
CA ALA A 148 -11.75 4.31 -7.70
C ALA A 148 -12.90 5.34 -7.54
N ARG A 149 -14.15 4.86 -7.52
CA ARG A 149 -15.31 5.71 -7.27
C ARG A 149 -15.26 6.39 -5.90
N PHE A 150 -14.84 5.65 -4.88
CA PHE A 150 -14.78 6.14 -3.50
C PHE A 150 -13.80 7.31 -3.35
N ILE A 151 -12.68 7.28 -4.07
CA ILE A 151 -11.69 8.37 -4.11
C ILE A 151 -11.93 9.36 -5.27
N ASN A 152 -13.16 9.41 -5.80
CA ASN A 152 -13.62 10.36 -6.81
C ASN A 152 -12.89 10.29 -8.17
N LEU A 153 -12.37 9.12 -8.54
CA LEU A 153 -11.86 8.91 -9.89
C LEU A 153 -13.02 8.68 -10.88
N THR A 154 -12.80 9.05 -12.13
CA THR A 154 -13.84 9.01 -13.18
C THR A 154 -13.60 7.87 -14.17
N GLY A 155 -14.68 7.24 -14.60
CA GLY A 155 -14.73 6.18 -15.61
C GLY A 155 -16.16 5.69 -15.78
N ASN A 156 -16.50 5.16 -16.94
CA ASN A 156 -17.85 4.69 -17.26
C ASN A 156 -18.02 3.19 -17.02
N THR A 157 -16.90 2.44 -17.01
CA THR A 157 -16.88 1.00 -16.82
C THR A 157 -15.96 0.64 -15.64
N ASP A 158 -16.07 -0.57 -15.12
CA ASP A 158 -15.18 -1.05 -14.06
C ASP A 158 -13.73 -1.20 -14.55
N GLU A 159 -13.52 -1.46 -15.84
CA GLU A 159 -12.19 -1.48 -16.45
C GLU A 159 -11.57 -0.07 -16.48
N GLU A 160 -12.31 0.93 -16.97
CA GLU A 160 -11.84 2.34 -16.99
C GLU A 160 -11.53 2.85 -15.58
N LEU A 161 -12.38 2.52 -14.60
CA LEU A 161 -12.16 2.90 -13.20
C LEU A 161 -10.95 2.20 -12.59
N THR A 162 -10.74 0.92 -12.91
CA THR A 162 -9.55 0.17 -12.47
C THR A 162 -8.28 0.76 -13.09
N ASP A 163 -8.31 1.11 -14.37
CA ASP A 163 -7.18 1.77 -15.04
C ASP A 163 -6.94 3.18 -14.49
N ALA A 164 -7.99 3.92 -14.11
CA ALA A 164 -7.87 5.21 -13.42
C ALA A 164 -7.21 5.05 -12.03
N LEU A 165 -7.55 4.02 -11.26
CA LEU A 165 -6.90 3.69 -9.99
C LEU A 165 -5.41 3.37 -10.20
N ILE A 166 -5.08 2.56 -11.20
CA ILE A 166 -3.68 2.25 -11.56
C ILE A 166 -2.92 3.52 -11.92
N ALA A 167 -3.52 4.40 -12.71
CA ALA A 167 -2.92 5.68 -13.10
C ALA A 167 -2.67 6.55 -11.86
N ARG A 168 -3.64 6.66 -10.96
CA ARG A 168 -3.51 7.43 -9.71
C ARG A 168 -2.36 6.92 -8.83
N ILE A 169 -2.23 5.60 -8.65
CA ILE A 169 -1.13 5.01 -7.89
C ILE A 169 0.23 5.31 -8.54
N ARG A 170 0.31 5.27 -9.88
CA ARG A 170 1.55 5.63 -10.60
C ARG A 170 1.90 7.11 -10.46
N GLU A 171 0.92 8.00 -10.46
CA GLU A 171 1.11 9.43 -10.18
C GLU A 171 1.65 9.66 -8.77
N MET A 172 1.07 8.97 -7.78
CA MET A 172 1.57 9.03 -6.39
C MET A 172 3.01 8.53 -6.31
N ASN A 173 3.33 7.38 -6.89
CA ASN A 173 4.68 6.85 -6.91
C ASN A 173 5.68 7.86 -7.52
N LYS A 174 5.30 8.51 -8.63
CA LYS A 174 6.12 9.54 -9.27
C LYS A 174 6.32 10.76 -8.37
N ALA A 175 5.26 11.25 -7.70
CA ALA A 175 5.32 12.40 -6.81
C ALA A 175 6.15 12.12 -5.54
N LEU A 176 6.29 10.85 -5.18
CA LEU A 176 7.03 10.35 -4.01
C LEU A 176 8.45 9.86 -4.35
N ASP A 177 8.94 10.10 -5.56
CA ASP A 177 10.24 9.66 -6.07
C ASP A 177 10.46 8.13 -5.95
N ILE A 178 9.38 7.33 -6.07
CA ILE A 178 9.47 5.88 -6.05
C ILE A 178 9.73 5.36 -7.48
N PRO A 179 10.74 4.49 -7.68
CA PRO A 179 11.06 3.96 -9.00
C PRO A 179 9.93 3.08 -9.56
N THR A 180 9.79 3.05 -10.87
CA THR A 180 8.72 2.30 -11.56
C THR A 180 8.96 0.79 -11.60
N CYS A 181 10.21 0.34 -11.41
CA CYS A 181 10.58 -1.07 -11.38
C CYS A 181 11.94 -1.27 -10.69
N ILE A 182 12.25 -2.53 -10.39
CA ILE A 182 13.48 -2.95 -9.70
C ILE A 182 14.74 -2.46 -10.41
N LYS A 183 14.75 -2.44 -11.75
CA LYS A 183 15.91 -1.98 -12.55
C LYS A 183 16.38 -0.57 -12.19
N TYR A 184 15.48 0.28 -11.73
CA TYR A 184 15.76 1.68 -11.38
C TYR A 184 15.86 1.89 -9.87
N TYR A 185 15.90 0.81 -9.09
CA TYR A 185 16.05 0.88 -7.65
C TYR A 185 17.52 1.08 -7.26
N GLU A 186 17.81 2.11 -6.49
CA GLU A 186 19.19 2.51 -6.12
C GLU A 186 19.74 1.79 -4.88
N GLY A 187 18.99 0.86 -4.30
CA GLY A 187 19.34 0.19 -3.03
C GLY A 187 20.31 -0.99 -3.17
N GLY A 188 20.94 -1.19 -4.31
CA GLY A 188 21.89 -2.26 -4.58
C GLY A 188 21.72 -2.85 -5.98
N ILE A 189 22.74 -3.54 -6.46
CA ILE A 189 22.71 -4.24 -7.74
C ILE A 189 21.95 -5.55 -7.55
N ILE A 190 20.83 -5.70 -8.25
CA ILE A 190 20.10 -6.96 -8.32
C ILE A 190 20.60 -7.66 -9.59
N ASP A 191 21.29 -8.79 -9.43
CA ASP A 191 21.75 -9.59 -10.56
C ASP A 191 20.52 -10.21 -11.24
N GLU A 192 20.37 -9.96 -12.57
CA GLU A 192 19.29 -10.53 -13.37
C GLU A 192 19.28 -12.07 -13.37
N LYS A 193 20.42 -12.71 -13.03
CA LYS A 193 20.52 -14.16 -12.90
C LYS A 193 19.98 -14.71 -11.58
N GLU A 194 19.84 -13.86 -10.56
CA GLU A 194 19.20 -14.23 -9.30
C GLU A 194 17.68 -14.05 -9.32
N PHE A 195 17.13 -13.36 -10.35
CA PHE A 195 15.71 -13.12 -10.53
C PHE A 195 15.02 -14.30 -11.23
#